data_2d838eb3781931341536625cb4d5fcd3
#
_entry.id   2d838eb3781931341536625cb4d5fcd3
#
_cell.length_a   1.000
_cell.length_b   1.000
_cell.length_c   1.000
_cell.angle_alpha   90.00
_cell.angle_beta   90.00
_cell.angle_gamma   90.00
#
_symmetry.space_group_name_H-M   'P 1'
#
loop_
_entity.id
_entity.type
_entity.pdbx_description
1 polymer ?
#
loop_
_entity_poly.entity_id
_entity_poly.type
_entity_poly.pdbx_seq_one_letter_code
_entity_poly.pdbx_strand_id
1 'polypeptide(L)'
;MLENFNALVDGLPPALVYLLIAFLVFAEAALFFGFVFPGETAIVVGGLLASQGELSLPLLLVIGVVAAVVGDSVGYEIGKKYGSRLLDTRPMRKHAVKVASAQDLIRRRGAFAVFIGRFTALLRALMPALVGSSRMPYPKFLLFNFLGGLSWVLIFGFGGYYAGAAFEHAAQIAGRGLAIGLAVAAVVAIAVWSVRRHRRERAVEGAAETGRPAEPAVTDAG
;
A
#
# COMPACT_ATOMS: atom_id res chain seq x y z
N MET A 1 24.68 1.68 8.88
CA MET A 1 23.62 1.69 7.85
C MET A 1 22.62 2.81 8.11
N LEU A 2 22.08 2.96 9.32
CA LEU A 2 21.21 4.09 9.70
C LEU A 2 21.96 5.44 9.68
N GLU A 3 23.22 5.50 10.08
CA GLU A 3 24.03 6.71 9.99
C GLU A 3 24.25 7.18 8.55
N ASN A 4 24.44 6.25 7.60
CA ASN A 4 24.56 6.59 6.18
C ASN A 4 23.21 7.02 5.58
N PHE A 5 22.09 6.47 6.07
CA PHE A 5 20.75 6.88 5.66
C PHE A 5 20.41 8.28 6.18
N ASN A 6 20.68 8.54 7.47
CA ASN A 6 20.50 9.89 8.03
C ASN A 6 21.40 10.91 7.33
N ALA A 7 22.68 10.59 7.10
CA ALA A 7 23.59 11.49 6.37
C ALA A 7 23.13 11.77 4.92
N LEU A 8 22.43 10.82 4.28
CA LEU A 8 21.85 11.02 2.96
C LEU A 8 20.60 11.92 3.01
N VAL A 9 19.80 11.79 4.07
CA VAL A 9 18.56 12.56 4.26
C VAL A 9 18.88 13.96 4.81
N ASP A 10 19.84 14.08 5.74
CA ASP A 10 20.29 15.35 6.32
C ASP A 10 20.86 16.34 5.29
N GLY A 11 21.29 15.83 4.12
CA GLY A 11 21.73 16.65 2.98
C GLY A 11 20.61 17.06 2.00
N LEU A 12 19.39 16.52 2.15
CA LEU A 12 18.30 16.80 1.24
C LEU A 12 17.35 17.86 1.82
N PRO A 13 17.00 18.91 1.06
CA PRO A 13 15.98 19.84 1.51
C PRO A 13 14.64 19.12 1.75
N PRO A 14 13.91 19.42 2.84
CA PRO A 14 12.63 18.76 3.15
C PRO A 14 11.63 18.75 2.00
N ALA A 15 11.65 19.79 1.17
CA ALA A 15 10.82 19.88 -0.04
C ALA A 15 11.10 18.75 -1.04
N LEU A 16 12.36 18.33 -1.19
CA LEU A 16 12.73 17.25 -2.10
C LEU A 16 12.26 15.88 -1.54
N VAL A 17 12.32 15.71 -0.21
CA VAL A 17 11.81 14.49 0.44
C VAL A 17 10.30 14.37 0.25
N TYR A 18 9.53 15.46 0.44
CA TYR A 18 8.10 15.48 0.15
C TYR A 18 7.79 15.17 -1.32
N LEU A 19 8.56 15.75 -2.23
CA LEU A 19 8.39 15.51 -3.68
C LEU A 19 8.65 14.05 -4.04
N LEU A 20 9.69 13.44 -3.47
CA LEU A 20 10.02 12.04 -3.68
C LEU A 20 8.91 11.12 -3.15
N ILE A 21 8.42 11.38 -1.93
CA ILE A 21 7.30 10.63 -1.35
C ILE A 21 6.06 10.77 -2.21
N ALA A 22 5.71 12.00 -2.61
CA ALA A 22 4.58 12.26 -3.49
C ALA A 22 4.69 11.51 -4.82
N PHE A 23 5.87 11.54 -5.43
CA PHE A 23 6.14 10.85 -6.70
C PHE A 23 6.01 9.33 -6.55
N LEU A 24 6.59 8.73 -5.50
CA LEU A 24 6.51 7.29 -5.26
C LEU A 24 5.07 6.82 -5.03
N VAL A 25 4.31 7.54 -4.20
CA VAL A 25 2.90 7.25 -3.94
C VAL A 25 2.05 7.41 -5.20
N PHE A 26 2.25 8.51 -5.95
CA PHE A 26 1.57 8.75 -7.22
C PHE A 26 1.89 7.65 -8.25
N ALA A 27 3.18 7.34 -8.45
CA ALA A 27 3.62 6.36 -9.43
C ALA A 27 3.08 4.96 -9.10
N GLU A 28 3.06 4.57 -7.83
CA GLU A 28 2.45 3.31 -7.39
C GLU A 28 0.95 3.25 -7.71
N ALA A 29 0.22 4.34 -7.45
CA ALA A 29 -1.21 4.42 -7.69
C ALA A 29 -1.56 4.50 -9.20
N ALA A 30 -0.74 5.21 -10.01
CA ALA A 30 -1.02 5.44 -11.43
C ALA A 30 -0.62 4.29 -12.36
N LEU A 31 0.46 3.55 -12.04
CA LEU A 31 1.12 2.65 -12.99
C LEU A 31 0.67 1.18 -12.91
N PHE A 32 -0.32 0.82 -12.12
CA PHE A 32 -0.80 -0.57 -11.93
C PHE A 32 0.29 -1.59 -11.51
N PHE A 33 1.53 -1.17 -11.34
CA PHE A 33 2.66 -1.98 -10.92
C PHE A 33 2.89 -1.88 -9.40
N GLY A 34 1.84 -2.03 -8.61
CA GLY A 34 1.85 -1.89 -7.14
C GLY A 34 2.88 -2.75 -6.37
N PHE A 35 3.74 -3.48 -7.08
CA PHE A 35 4.85 -4.24 -6.53
C PHE A 35 6.24 -3.61 -6.82
N VAL A 36 6.33 -2.60 -7.68
CA VAL A 36 7.61 -2.03 -8.13
C VAL A 36 7.93 -0.75 -7.35
N PHE A 37 6.92 0.03 -6.99
CA PHE A 37 7.14 1.29 -6.29
C PHE A 37 6.76 1.16 -4.81
N PRO A 38 7.68 1.50 -3.87
CA PRO A 38 7.48 1.34 -2.44
C PRO A 38 6.76 2.56 -1.81
N GLY A 39 5.61 2.98 -2.36
CA GLY A 39 4.86 4.14 -1.84
C GLY A 39 4.38 3.95 -0.40
N GLU A 40 4.01 2.72 -0.04
CA GLU A 40 3.68 2.35 1.35
C GLU A 40 4.87 2.57 2.28
N THR A 41 6.04 2.08 1.87
CA THR A 41 7.29 2.29 2.61
C THR A 41 7.66 3.78 2.66
N ALA A 42 7.43 4.53 1.58
CA ALA A 42 7.72 5.96 1.54
C ALA A 42 6.88 6.75 2.56
N ILE A 43 5.59 6.44 2.72
CA ILE A 43 4.72 7.07 3.73
C ILE A 43 5.16 6.69 5.16
N VAL A 44 5.52 5.42 5.40
CA VAL A 44 6.02 4.96 6.72
C VAL A 44 7.33 5.67 7.07
N VAL A 45 8.28 5.74 6.14
CA VAL A 45 9.55 6.46 6.33
C VAL A 45 9.31 7.95 6.54
N GLY A 46 8.41 8.57 5.77
CA GLY A 46 8.01 9.95 5.97
C GLY A 46 7.41 10.21 7.36
N GLY A 47 6.60 9.27 7.87
CA GLY A 47 6.07 9.32 9.24
C GLY A 47 7.16 9.22 10.30
N LEU A 48 8.14 8.34 10.10
CA LEU A 48 9.31 8.21 10.97
C LEU A 48 10.14 9.51 10.98
N LEU A 49 10.44 10.10 9.82
CA LEU A 49 11.14 11.39 9.73
C LEU A 49 10.33 12.53 10.40
N ALA A 50 9.00 12.48 10.31
CA ALA A 50 8.15 13.44 10.99
C ALA A 50 8.19 13.28 12.52
N SER A 51 8.41 12.07 13.08
CA SER A 51 8.60 11.87 14.51
C SER A 51 9.92 12.46 15.02
N GLN A 52 10.92 12.55 14.15
CA GLN A 52 12.23 13.14 14.44
C GLN A 52 12.25 14.67 14.25
N GLY A 53 11.13 15.26 13.81
CA GLY A 53 11.02 16.71 13.57
C GLY A 53 11.55 17.16 12.20
N GLU A 54 12.05 16.26 11.37
CA GLU A 54 12.59 16.55 10.04
C GLU A 54 11.48 16.94 9.04
N LEU A 55 10.29 16.36 9.20
CA LEU A 55 9.13 16.62 8.36
C LEU A 55 7.90 17.02 9.20
N SER A 56 7.01 17.78 8.59
CA SER A 56 5.70 18.07 9.19
C SER A 56 4.73 16.90 8.87
N LEU A 57 4.25 16.20 9.90
CA LEU A 57 3.30 15.10 9.75
C LEU A 57 2.00 15.53 9.02
N PRO A 58 1.35 16.66 9.37
CA PRO A 58 0.15 17.10 8.66
C PRO A 58 0.39 17.32 7.16
N LEU A 59 1.53 17.93 6.80
CA LEU A 59 1.87 18.18 5.40
C LEU A 59 2.13 16.87 4.65
N LEU A 60 2.84 15.91 5.28
CA LEU A 60 3.06 14.57 4.74
C LEU A 60 1.73 13.86 4.44
N LEU A 61 0.78 13.90 5.39
CA LEU A 61 -0.53 13.27 5.23
C LEU A 61 -1.31 13.89 4.09
N VAL A 62 -1.33 15.22 3.98
CA VAL A 62 -2.01 15.92 2.87
C VAL A 62 -1.38 15.55 1.53
N ILE A 63 -0.06 15.62 1.41
CA ILE A 63 0.67 15.27 0.19
C ILE A 63 0.42 13.82 -0.20
N GLY A 64 0.49 12.89 0.76
CA GLY A 64 0.23 11.47 0.54
C GLY A 64 -1.18 11.20 0.02
N VAL A 65 -2.21 11.83 0.63
CA VAL A 65 -3.61 11.69 0.17
C VAL A 65 -3.79 12.26 -1.23
N VAL A 66 -3.27 13.45 -1.50
CA VAL A 66 -3.39 14.09 -2.83
C VAL A 66 -2.70 13.24 -3.88
N ALA A 67 -1.47 12.80 -3.64
CA ALA A 67 -0.69 11.96 -4.57
C ALA A 67 -1.43 10.63 -4.87
N ALA A 68 -1.96 9.97 -3.85
CA ALA A 68 -2.72 8.73 -3.99
C ALA A 68 -4.01 8.93 -4.80
N VAL A 69 -4.80 9.96 -4.47
CA VAL A 69 -6.08 10.25 -5.14
C VAL A 69 -5.87 10.64 -6.60
N VAL A 70 -4.85 11.46 -6.88
CA VAL A 70 -4.52 11.87 -8.25
C VAL A 70 -4.00 10.69 -9.06
N GLY A 71 -3.13 9.84 -8.50
CA GLY A 71 -2.64 8.63 -9.15
C GLY A 71 -3.76 7.66 -9.52
N ASP A 72 -4.66 7.37 -8.58
CA ASP A 72 -5.82 6.52 -8.85
C ASP A 72 -6.80 7.14 -9.87
N SER A 73 -6.92 8.46 -9.89
CA SER A 73 -7.74 9.16 -10.90
C SER A 73 -7.17 8.99 -12.30
N VAL A 74 -5.85 8.99 -12.45
CA VAL A 74 -5.19 8.64 -13.71
C VAL A 74 -5.51 7.20 -14.10
N GLY A 75 -5.43 6.26 -13.14
CA GLY A 75 -5.81 4.86 -13.34
C GLY A 75 -7.27 4.70 -13.79
N TYR A 76 -8.19 5.43 -13.16
CA TYR A 76 -9.61 5.45 -13.54
C TYR A 76 -9.81 5.94 -14.99
N GLU A 77 -9.20 7.06 -15.38
CA GLU A 77 -9.34 7.60 -16.73
C GLU A 77 -8.72 6.66 -17.79
N ILE A 78 -7.60 5.99 -17.47
CA ILE A 78 -7.01 4.95 -18.33
C ILE A 78 -8.03 3.80 -18.51
N GLY A 79 -8.61 3.31 -17.41
CA GLY A 79 -9.63 2.26 -17.45
C GLY A 79 -10.86 2.66 -18.25
N LYS A 80 -11.36 3.88 -18.08
CA LYS A 80 -12.50 4.43 -18.80
C LYS A 80 -12.22 4.59 -20.31
N LYS A 81 -11.00 5.00 -20.67
CA LYS A 81 -10.60 5.23 -22.07
C LYS A 81 -10.35 3.92 -22.82
N TYR A 82 -9.64 2.97 -22.19
CA TYR A 82 -9.20 1.75 -22.85
C TYR A 82 -10.14 0.54 -22.61
N GLY A 83 -10.99 0.61 -21.58
CA GLY A 83 -12.07 -0.38 -21.32
C GLY A 83 -11.62 -1.84 -21.37
N SER A 84 -12.31 -2.65 -22.20
CA SER A 84 -12.02 -4.09 -22.34
C SER A 84 -10.62 -4.38 -22.91
N ARG A 85 -10.05 -3.49 -23.72
CA ARG A 85 -8.70 -3.68 -24.27
C ARG A 85 -7.63 -3.78 -23.18
N LEU A 86 -7.86 -3.11 -22.03
CA LEU A 86 -6.97 -3.19 -20.88
C LEU A 86 -7.01 -4.60 -20.26
N LEU A 87 -8.19 -5.22 -20.21
CA LEU A 87 -8.39 -6.56 -19.65
C LEU A 87 -7.73 -7.66 -20.51
N ASP A 88 -7.55 -7.41 -21.81
CA ASP A 88 -6.92 -8.34 -22.76
C ASP A 88 -5.38 -8.28 -22.72
N THR A 89 -4.80 -7.36 -21.95
CA THR A 89 -3.35 -7.25 -21.82
C THR A 89 -2.74 -8.44 -21.07
N ARG A 90 -1.50 -8.82 -21.44
CA ARG A 90 -0.78 -9.94 -20.81
C ARG A 90 -0.77 -9.88 -19.27
N PRO A 91 -0.50 -8.74 -18.61
CA PRO A 91 -0.54 -8.64 -17.14
C PRO A 91 -1.93 -8.94 -16.57
N MET A 92 -3.00 -8.42 -17.17
CA MET A 92 -4.36 -8.65 -16.69
C MET A 92 -4.80 -10.10 -16.89
N ARG A 93 -4.45 -10.71 -18.02
CA ARG A 93 -4.73 -12.14 -18.29
C ARG A 93 -3.99 -13.07 -17.32
N LYS A 94 -2.74 -12.72 -16.95
CA LYS A 94 -1.97 -13.48 -15.94
C LYS A 94 -2.64 -13.45 -14.54
N HIS A 95 -3.43 -12.43 -14.25
CA HIS A 95 -4.15 -12.28 -12.99
C HIS A 95 -5.67 -12.37 -13.17
N ALA A 96 -6.16 -13.14 -14.15
CA ALA A 96 -7.58 -13.22 -14.51
C ALA A 96 -8.50 -13.54 -13.32
N VAL A 97 -8.10 -14.46 -12.43
CA VAL A 97 -8.87 -14.82 -11.22
C VAL A 97 -9.05 -13.60 -10.31
N LYS A 98 -7.99 -12.81 -10.13
CA LYS A 98 -8.02 -11.60 -9.26
C LYS A 98 -8.82 -10.48 -9.91
N VAL A 99 -8.73 -10.34 -11.23
CA VAL A 99 -9.56 -9.41 -12.00
C VAL A 99 -11.04 -9.78 -11.88
N ALA A 100 -11.39 -11.06 -12.01
CA ALA A 100 -12.76 -11.55 -11.85
C ALA A 100 -13.27 -11.30 -10.41
N SER A 101 -12.45 -11.56 -9.39
CA SER A 101 -12.80 -11.27 -7.98
C SER A 101 -13.03 -9.78 -7.72
N ALA A 102 -12.21 -8.90 -8.32
CA ALA A 102 -12.38 -7.45 -8.22
C ALA A 102 -13.68 -6.99 -8.92
N GLN A 103 -13.98 -7.53 -10.12
CA GLN A 103 -15.23 -7.24 -10.83
C GLN A 103 -16.46 -7.74 -10.06
N ASP A 104 -16.39 -8.91 -9.42
CA ASP A 104 -17.47 -9.41 -8.58
C ASP A 104 -17.67 -8.53 -7.35
N LEU A 105 -16.60 -8.07 -6.70
CA LEU A 105 -16.66 -7.12 -5.60
C LEU A 105 -17.32 -5.79 -6.02
N ILE A 106 -16.98 -5.27 -7.22
CA ILE A 106 -17.60 -4.07 -7.78
C ILE A 106 -19.11 -4.31 -8.03
N ARG A 107 -19.49 -5.47 -8.57
CA ARG A 107 -20.92 -5.80 -8.79
C ARG A 107 -21.71 -5.86 -7.48
N ARG A 108 -21.14 -6.49 -6.44
CA ARG A 108 -21.83 -6.69 -5.14
C ARG A 108 -21.85 -5.46 -4.25
N ARG A 109 -20.74 -4.69 -4.23
CA ARG A 109 -20.55 -3.57 -3.29
C ARG A 109 -20.58 -2.20 -3.94
N GLY A 110 -20.67 -2.13 -5.27
CA GLY A 110 -20.67 -0.87 -6.00
C GLY A 110 -19.42 -0.03 -5.72
N ALA A 111 -19.59 1.25 -5.52
CA ALA A 111 -18.48 2.17 -5.26
C ALA A 111 -17.72 1.88 -3.95
N PHE A 112 -18.37 1.23 -2.96
CA PHE A 112 -17.71 0.82 -1.71
C PHE A 112 -16.60 -0.22 -1.94
N ALA A 113 -16.65 -0.94 -3.08
CA ALA A 113 -15.57 -1.84 -3.49
C ALA A 113 -14.22 -1.12 -3.64
N VAL A 114 -14.23 0.15 -4.07
CA VAL A 114 -13.02 0.99 -4.19
C VAL A 114 -12.35 1.15 -2.84
N PHE A 115 -13.13 1.48 -1.81
CA PHE A 115 -12.65 1.62 -0.44
C PHE A 115 -12.05 0.30 0.08
N ILE A 116 -12.81 -0.81 0.00
CA ILE A 116 -12.34 -2.12 0.48
C ILE A 116 -11.11 -2.59 -0.31
N GLY A 117 -11.11 -2.43 -1.62
CA GLY A 117 -10.02 -2.85 -2.51
C GLY A 117 -8.69 -2.22 -2.14
N ARG A 118 -8.70 -1.03 -1.53
CA ARG A 118 -7.48 -0.32 -1.15
C ARG A 118 -6.65 -1.02 -0.08
N PHE A 119 -7.28 -1.85 0.75
CA PHE A 119 -6.60 -2.61 1.80
C PHE A 119 -5.98 -3.93 1.31
N THR A 120 -6.11 -4.23 0.03
CA THR A 120 -5.46 -5.38 -0.61
C THR A 120 -4.53 -4.88 -1.71
N ALA A 121 -3.24 -5.16 -1.61
CA ALA A 121 -2.22 -4.59 -2.50
C ALA A 121 -2.54 -4.74 -4.00
N LEU A 122 -3.02 -5.93 -4.42
CA LEU A 122 -3.38 -6.15 -5.81
C LEU A 122 -4.69 -5.47 -6.20
N LEU A 123 -5.72 -5.56 -5.34
CA LEU A 123 -7.02 -4.95 -5.64
C LEU A 123 -6.89 -3.43 -5.75
N ARG A 124 -6.09 -2.78 -4.90
CA ARG A 124 -5.89 -1.33 -4.98
C ARG A 124 -5.26 -0.91 -6.32
N ALA A 125 -4.32 -1.70 -6.84
CA ALA A 125 -3.71 -1.41 -8.14
C ALA A 125 -4.69 -1.58 -9.32
N LEU A 126 -5.61 -2.53 -9.24
CA LEU A 126 -6.55 -2.85 -10.32
C LEU A 126 -7.86 -2.07 -10.24
N MET A 127 -8.32 -1.73 -9.03
CA MET A 127 -9.64 -1.12 -8.80
C MET A 127 -9.90 0.16 -9.59
N PRO A 128 -8.99 1.15 -9.66
CA PRO A 128 -9.25 2.37 -10.41
C PRO A 128 -9.57 2.07 -11.88
N ALA A 129 -8.75 1.21 -12.51
CA ALA A 129 -8.95 0.85 -13.91
C ALA A 129 -10.22 0.01 -14.16
N LEU A 130 -10.51 -0.95 -13.29
CA LEU A 130 -11.72 -1.78 -13.42
C LEU A 130 -13.00 -0.95 -13.22
N VAL A 131 -12.98 -0.03 -12.26
CA VAL A 131 -14.11 0.88 -12.00
C VAL A 131 -14.27 1.88 -13.15
N GLY A 132 -13.17 2.39 -13.71
CA GLY A 132 -13.18 3.22 -14.91
C GLY A 132 -13.76 2.48 -16.11
N SER A 133 -13.33 1.21 -16.34
CA SER A 133 -13.85 0.37 -17.43
C SER A 133 -15.33 0.02 -17.28
N SER A 134 -15.84 -0.07 -16.05
CA SER A 134 -17.27 -0.27 -15.77
C SER A 134 -18.12 1.00 -15.92
N ARG A 135 -17.49 2.14 -16.29
CA ARG A 135 -18.12 3.45 -16.44
C ARG A 135 -18.88 3.92 -15.18
N MET A 136 -18.39 3.57 -14.00
CA MET A 136 -18.94 4.13 -12.76
C MET A 136 -18.80 5.66 -12.78
N PRO A 137 -19.80 6.43 -12.31
CA PRO A 137 -19.71 7.89 -12.24
C PRO A 137 -18.48 8.34 -11.40
N TYR A 138 -17.65 9.22 -11.99
CA TYR A 138 -16.41 9.70 -11.36
C TYR A 138 -16.59 10.26 -9.95
N PRO A 139 -17.63 11.07 -9.63
CA PRO A 139 -17.82 11.58 -8.26
C PRO A 139 -18.00 10.46 -7.23
N LYS A 140 -18.68 9.36 -7.59
CA LYS A 140 -18.82 8.19 -6.70
C LYS A 140 -17.50 7.49 -6.49
N PHE A 141 -16.71 7.28 -7.56
CA PHE A 141 -15.36 6.75 -7.47
C PHE A 141 -14.49 7.64 -6.58
N LEU A 142 -14.45 8.96 -6.85
CA LEU A 142 -13.60 9.92 -6.15
C LEU A 142 -13.87 9.95 -4.65
N LEU A 143 -15.14 9.92 -4.23
CA LEU A 143 -15.51 9.90 -2.81
C LEU A 143 -14.91 8.69 -2.08
N PHE A 144 -15.14 7.47 -2.60
CA PHE A 144 -14.64 6.25 -1.96
C PHE A 144 -13.13 6.07 -2.11
N ASN A 145 -12.55 6.59 -3.19
CA ASN A 145 -11.12 6.65 -3.39
C ASN A 145 -10.45 7.60 -2.38
N PHE A 146 -11.03 8.79 -2.19
CA PHE A 146 -10.55 9.74 -1.18
C PHE A 146 -10.63 9.17 0.24
N LEU A 147 -11.78 8.60 0.63
CA LEU A 147 -11.94 7.99 1.95
C LEU A 147 -10.96 6.82 2.18
N GLY A 148 -10.78 5.97 1.17
CA GLY A 148 -9.82 4.88 1.23
C GLY A 148 -8.38 5.39 1.27
N GLY A 149 -8.03 6.39 0.46
CA GLY A 149 -6.73 7.04 0.43
C GLY A 149 -6.38 7.70 1.75
N LEU A 150 -7.32 8.45 2.30
CA LEU A 150 -7.18 9.08 3.61
C LEU A 150 -6.93 8.04 4.70
N SER A 151 -7.77 7.00 4.77
CA SER A 151 -7.62 5.94 5.77
C SER A 151 -6.26 5.23 5.65
N TRP A 152 -5.83 4.94 4.42
CA TRP A 152 -4.56 4.28 4.14
C TRP A 152 -3.37 5.16 4.55
N VAL A 153 -3.35 6.44 4.14
CA VAL A 153 -2.27 7.37 4.48
C VAL A 153 -2.20 7.62 5.99
N LEU A 154 -3.36 7.73 6.67
CA LEU A 154 -3.39 7.87 8.12
C LEU A 154 -2.80 6.64 8.82
N ILE A 155 -3.18 5.43 8.41
CA ILE A 155 -2.67 4.19 9.02
C ILE A 155 -1.15 4.10 8.87
N PHE A 156 -0.62 4.28 7.66
CA PHE A 156 0.82 4.14 7.41
C PHE A 156 1.62 5.35 7.90
N GLY A 157 1.10 6.57 7.77
CA GLY A 157 1.76 7.80 8.24
C GLY A 157 1.86 7.86 9.77
N PHE A 158 0.76 7.63 10.47
CA PHE A 158 0.79 7.54 11.93
C PHE A 158 1.53 6.28 12.40
N GLY A 159 1.41 5.16 11.69
CA GLY A 159 2.16 3.95 11.99
C GLY A 159 3.67 4.21 11.98
N GLY A 160 4.18 4.90 10.95
CA GLY A 160 5.58 5.33 10.86
C GLY A 160 5.97 6.30 11.98
N TYR A 161 5.11 7.29 12.23
CA TYR A 161 5.33 8.31 13.26
C TYR A 161 5.46 7.69 14.66
N TYR A 162 4.52 6.86 15.07
CA TYR A 162 4.56 6.21 16.39
C TYR A 162 5.67 5.16 16.50
N ALA A 163 5.97 4.45 15.40
CA ALA A 163 7.10 3.52 15.38
C ALA A 163 8.44 4.26 15.57
N GLY A 164 8.61 5.44 14.94
CA GLY A 164 9.78 6.28 15.12
C GLY A 164 9.89 6.81 16.55
N ALA A 165 8.81 7.37 17.10
CA ALA A 165 8.77 7.86 18.47
C ALA A 165 9.03 6.76 19.51
N ALA A 166 8.49 5.55 19.32
CA ALA A 166 8.75 4.40 20.17
C ALA A 166 10.21 3.95 20.11
N PHE A 167 10.80 3.99 18.90
CA PHE A 167 12.20 3.66 18.70
C PHE A 167 13.13 4.65 19.44
N GLU A 168 12.88 5.96 19.33
CA GLU A 168 13.66 6.96 20.06
C GLU A 168 13.55 6.79 21.57
N HIS A 169 12.34 6.56 22.08
CA HIS A 169 12.11 6.33 23.50
C HIS A 169 12.84 5.08 24.01
N ALA A 170 12.78 3.97 23.24
CA ALA A 170 13.52 2.76 23.56
C ALA A 170 15.05 2.97 23.51
N ALA A 171 15.54 3.75 22.54
CA ALA A 171 16.97 4.09 22.42
C ALA A 171 17.48 4.92 23.59
N GLN A 172 16.65 5.83 24.13
CA GLN A 172 16.98 6.63 25.30
C GLN A 172 17.04 5.80 26.60
N ILE A 173 16.10 4.85 26.78
CA ILE A 173 16.00 4.05 28.02
C ILE A 173 17.03 2.91 28.06
N ALA A 174 17.28 2.24 26.95
CA ALA A 174 17.97 0.95 26.93
C ALA A 174 19.30 0.96 26.17
N GLY A 175 19.72 2.12 25.71
CA GLY A 175 20.91 2.25 24.87
C GLY A 175 20.72 1.78 23.43
N ARG A 176 21.59 2.26 22.53
CA ARG A 176 21.49 2.03 21.07
C ARG A 176 21.39 0.56 20.65
N GLY A 177 22.00 -0.36 21.42
CA GLY A 177 22.01 -1.80 21.06
C GLY A 177 20.64 -2.46 21.15
N LEU A 178 19.85 -2.18 22.19
CA LEU A 178 18.49 -2.76 22.34
C LEU A 178 17.52 -2.14 21.34
N ALA A 179 17.64 -0.85 21.08
CA ALA A 179 16.82 -0.15 20.09
C ALA A 179 17.01 -0.71 18.67
N ILE A 180 18.26 -0.98 18.27
CA ILE A 180 18.59 -1.65 17.01
C ILE A 180 18.01 -3.07 16.99
N GLY A 181 18.14 -3.82 18.09
CA GLY A 181 17.56 -5.16 18.22
C GLY A 181 16.03 -5.17 18.03
N LEU A 182 15.32 -4.23 18.65
CA LEU A 182 13.87 -4.06 18.51
C LEU A 182 13.47 -3.66 17.09
N ALA A 183 14.22 -2.75 16.44
CA ALA A 183 13.97 -2.36 15.05
C ALA A 183 14.16 -3.54 14.09
N VAL A 184 15.23 -4.31 14.25
CA VAL A 184 15.48 -5.52 13.45
C VAL A 184 14.38 -6.55 13.69
N ALA A 185 13.98 -6.77 14.95
CA ALA A 185 12.88 -7.69 15.28
C ALA A 185 11.56 -7.24 14.64
N ALA A 186 11.24 -5.96 14.66
CA ALA A 186 10.05 -5.41 14.01
C ALA A 186 10.09 -5.59 12.49
N VAL A 187 11.22 -5.30 11.84
CA VAL A 187 11.40 -5.51 10.40
C VAL A 187 11.28 -6.99 10.04
N VAL A 188 11.90 -7.88 10.82
CA VAL A 188 11.80 -9.33 10.62
C VAL A 188 10.35 -9.80 10.83
N ALA A 189 9.66 -9.33 11.86
CA ALA A 189 8.26 -9.67 12.11
C ALA A 189 7.35 -9.23 10.95
N ILE A 190 7.53 -8.01 10.43
CA ILE A 190 6.80 -7.50 9.27
C ILE A 190 7.13 -8.33 8.02
N ALA A 191 8.41 -8.65 7.79
CA ALA A 191 8.83 -9.47 6.65
C ALA A 191 8.26 -10.89 6.74
N VAL A 192 8.32 -11.53 7.91
CA VAL A 192 7.74 -12.86 8.15
C VAL A 192 6.23 -12.83 7.99
N TRP A 193 5.56 -11.82 8.52
CA TRP A 193 4.11 -11.64 8.37
C TRP A 193 3.73 -11.45 6.91
N SER A 194 4.46 -10.62 6.16
CA SER A 194 4.27 -10.38 4.72
C SER A 194 4.45 -11.67 3.92
N VAL A 195 5.54 -12.44 4.18
CA VAL A 195 5.79 -13.72 3.51
C VAL A 195 4.72 -14.76 3.85
N ARG A 196 4.30 -14.86 5.13
CA ARG A 196 3.21 -15.77 5.54
C ARG A 196 1.88 -15.40 4.91
N ARG A 197 1.58 -14.11 4.80
CA ARG A 197 0.40 -13.60 4.12
C ARG A 197 0.42 -13.98 2.64
N HIS A 198 1.54 -13.76 1.93
CA HIS A 198 1.70 -14.14 0.53
C HIS A 198 1.65 -15.66 0.29
N ARG A 199 2.18 -16.46 1.21
CA ARG A 199 2.08 -17.92 1.12
C ARG A 199 0.63 -18.41 1.30
N ARG A 200 -0.15 -17.80 2.21
CA ARG A 200 -1.58 -18.12 2.38
C ARG A 200 -2.40 -17.74 1.15
N GLU A 201 -2.13 -16.59 0.56
CA GLU A 201 -2.79 -16.16 -0.68
C GLU A 201 -2.50 -17.14 -1.84
N ARG A 202 -1.25 -17.60 -1.98
CA ARG A 202 -0.87 -18.61 -2.99
C ARG A 202 -1.45 -20.00 -2.71
N ALA A 203 -1.57 -20.40 -1.47
CA ALA A 203 -2.18 -21.68 -1.10
C ALA A 203 -3.68 -21.70 -1.43
N VAL A 204 -4.38 -20.59 -1.22
CA VAL A 204 -5.81 -20.44 -1.61
C VAL A 204 -5.96 -20.42 -3.13
N GLU A 205 -5.03 -19.79 -3.85
CA GLU A 205 -5.03 -19.79 -5.33
C GLU A 205 -4.77 -21.20 -5.90
N GLY A 206 -3.79 -21.94 -5.36
CA GLY A 206 -3.50 -23.30 -5.78
C GLY A 206 -4.64 -24.29 -5.45
N ALA A 207 -5.35 -24.08 -4.34
CA ALA A 207 -6.52 -24.90 -4.00
C ALA A 207 -7.72 -24.61 -4.95
N ALA A 208 -7.87 -23.35 -5.39
CA ALA A 208 -8.91 -22.97 -6.34
C ALA A 208 -8.64 -23.52 -7.76
N GLU A 209 -7.38 -23.61 -8.18
CA GLU A 209 -6.99 -24.17 -9.47
C GLU A 209 -7.11 -25.70 -9.53
N THR A 210 -6.89 -26.39 -8.40
CA THR A 210 -6.89 -27.87 -8.34
C THR A 210 -8.24 -28.45 -7.95
N GLY A 211 -9.26 -27.63 -7.61
CA GLY A 211 -10.60 -28.09 -7.19
C GLY A 211 -10.61 -28.89 -5.88
N ARG A 212 -9.51 -28.91 -5.14
CA ARG A 212 -9.42 -29.59 -3.83
C ARG A 212 -9.81 -28.63 -2.70
N PRO A 213 -10.65 -29.07 -1.73
CA PRO A 213 -10.91 -28.31 -0.51
C PRO A 213 -9.60 -28.09 0.26
N ALA A 214 -9.43 -26.89 0.81
CA ALA A 214 -8.28 -26.59 1.67
C ALA A 214 -8.31 -27.51 2.89
N GLU A 215 -7.29 -28.36 3.04
CA GLU A 215 -7.10 -29.21 4.22
C GLU A 215 -6.86 -28.30 5.44
N PRO A 216 -7.62 -28.44 6.54
CA PRO A 216 -7.42 -27.62 7.73
C PRO A 216 -6.03 -27.90 8.30
N ALA A 217 -5.26 -26.84 8.57
CA ALA A 217 -3.95 -26.94 9.20
C ALA A 217 -4.11 -27.67 10.54
N VAL A 218 -3.54 -28.88 10.63
CA VAL A 218 -3.42 -29.64 11.86
C VAL A 218 -2.61 -28.79 12.84
N THR A 219 -3.25 -28.33 13.89
CA THR A 219 -2.60 -27.75 15.06
C THR A 219 -2.00 -28.90 15.83
N ASP A 220 -0.72 -29.18 15.63
CA ASP A 220 0.04 -30.01 16.58
C ASP A 220 0.16 -29.23 17.89
N ALA A 221 -0.79 -29.53 18.80
CA ALA A 221 -0.66 -29.26 20.22
C ALA A 221 0.00 -30.50 20.83
N GLY A 222 1.26 -30.37 21.17
CA GLY A 222 2.04 -31.32 21.95
C GLY A 222 3.13 -30.58 22.69
#